data_1423c216c5a828328d6c33e27999efac
#
_entry.id   1423c216c5a828328d6c33e27999efac
#
_cell.length_a   1.000
_cell.length_b   1.000
_cell.length_c   1.000
_cell.angle_alpha   90.00
_cell.angle_beta   90.00
_cell.angle_gamma   90.00
#
_symmetry.space_group_name_H-M   'P 1'
#
loop_
_entity.id
_entity.type
_entity.pdbx_description
1 polymer ?
#
loop_
_entity_poly.entity_id
_entity_poly.type
_entity_poly.pdbx_seq_one_letter_code
_entity_poly.pdbx_strand_id
1 'polypeptide(L)'
;LRERYYFKVREPVTSGNIYHYKKWTMEVEGVGGVKVFPLWNGNGTVKVVVVNSAIEEADEPLLQRVRDYIEQVRPIGATVTVKSATPKEITITGKARISKNVDFDKVKADFERDIKEYFKKVGFKQNYVSYAQLGNILLNVEGVNDYDNLKINTGAINIALAEEEIPKLKVITLDKEVV
;
A
#
# COMPACT_ATOMS: atom_id res chain seq x y z
N LEU A 1 -2.82 -4.13 -24.88
CA LEU A 1 -1.73 -4.73 -25.68
C LEU A 1 -0.41 -3.93 -25.53
N ARG A 2 -0.43 -2.61 -25.70
CA ARG A 2 0.76 -1.73 -25.58
C ARG A 2 1.45 -1.81 -24.20
N GLU A 3 0.71 -1.75 -23.09
CA GLU A 3 1.28 -1.84 -21.74
C GLU A 3 1.98 -3.18 -21.48
N ARG A 4 1.39 -4.31 -21.92
CA ARG A 4 2.01 -5.64 -21.84
C ARG A 4 3.25 -5.77 -22.71
N TYR A 5 3.31 -5.10 -23.86
CA TYR A 5 4.48 -5.05 -24.72
C TYR A 5 5.61 -4.23 -24.09
N TYR A 6 5.32 -3.02 -23.58
CA TYR A 6 6.31 -2.18 -22.92
C TYR A 6 6.87 -2.83 -21.65
N PHE A 7 6.03 -3.55 -20.90
CA PHE A 7 6.49 -4.34 -19.75
C PHE A 7 7.51 -5.41 -20.19
N LYS A 8 7.22 -6.18 -21.23
CA LYS A 8 8.15 -7.20 -21.75
C LYS A 8 9.47 -6.65 -22.26
N VAL A 9 9.47 -5.46 -22.85
CA VAL A 9 10.68 -4.85 -23.47
C VAL A 9 11.52 -4.09 -22.44
N ARG A 10 10.89 -3.44 -21.46
CA ARG A 10 11.58 -2.63 -20.45
C ARG A 10 12.04 -3.43 -19.24
N GLU A 11 11.42 -4.56 -18.96
CA GLU A 11 11.72 -5.42 -17.83
C GLU A 11 12.00 -6.86 -18.32
N PRO A 12 13.15 -7.09 -19.00
CA PRO A 12 13.47 -8.41 -19.52
C PRO A 12 13.61 -9.41 -18.38
N VAL A 13 12.74 -10.41 -18.37
CA VAL A 13 12.76 -11.51 -17.41
C VAL A 13 13.87 -12.45 -17.84
N THR A 14 15.01 -12.42 -17.14
CA THR A 14 16.15 -13.31 -17.38
C THR A 14 16.57 -13.98 -16.09
N SER A 15 17.09 -15.20 -16.20
CA SER A 15 17.58 -16.11 -15.14
C SER A 15 17.81 -15.48 -13.75
N GLY A 16 16.76 -15.42 -12.91
CA GLY A 16 16.88 -15.04 -11.52
C GLY A 16 17.13 -13.55 -11.24
N ASN A 17 16.83 -12.65 -12.18
CA ASN A 17 16.86 -11.21 -11.91
C ASN A 17 15.62 -10.76 -11.08
N ILE A 18 15.63 -9.48 -10.64
CA ILE A 18 14.54 -8.87 -9.85
C ILE A 18 13.17 -9.06 -10.52
N TYR A 19 13.10 -8.90 -11.84
CA TYR A 19 11.85 -9.01 -12.61
C TYR A 19 11.34 -10.45 -12.65
N HIS A 20 12.24 -11.43 -12.64
CA HIS A 20 11.86 -12.84 -12.57
C HIS A 20 11.22 -13.18 -11.22
N TYR A 21 11.83 -12.76 -10.11
CA TYR A 21 11.24 -12.94 -8.77
C TYR A 21 9.90 -12.20 -8.64
N LYS A 22 9.78 -10.99 -9.19
CA LYS A 22 8.49 -10.28 -9.24
C LYS A 22 7.44 -11.08 -9.99
N LYS A 23 7.78 -11.58 -11.17
CA LYS A 23 6.87 -12.36 -12.01
C LYS A 23 6.40 -13.62 -11.29
N TRP A 24 7.33 -14.44 -10.80
CA TRP A 24 7.00 -15.66 -10.05
C TRP A 24 6.11 -15.39 -8.84
N THR A 25 6.44 -14.36 -8.07
CA THR A 25 5.63 -14.01 -6.90
C THR A 25 4.22 -13.59 -7.30
N MET A 26 4.06 -12.80 -8.37
CA MET A 26 2.76 -12.35 -8.86
C MET A 26 1.92 -13.46 -9.55
N GLU A 27 2.51 -14.60 -9.89
CA GLU A 27 1.80 -15.78 -10.39
C GLU A 27 1.08 -16.55 -9.27
N VAL A 28 1.46 -16.33 -8.00
CA VAL A 28 0.82 -16.97 -6.84
C VAL A 28 -0.52 -16.29 -6.55
N GLU A 29 -1.60 -17.08 -6.55
CA GLU A 29 -2.95 -16.57 -6.26
C GLU A 29 -3.03 -15.95 -4.87
N GLY A 30 -3.63 -14.75 -4.81
CA GLY A 30 -3.77 -13.97 -3.58
C GLY A 30 -2.69 -12.90 -3.40
N VAL A 31 -1.64 -12.87 -4.21
CA VAL A 31 -0.63 -11.80 -4.20
C VAL A 31 -1.16 -10.58 -4.97
N GLY A 32 -1.18 -9.42 -4.31
CA GLY A 32 -1.57 -8.14 -4.90
C GLY A 32 -0.39 -7.24 -5.27
N GLY A 33 0.78 -7.48 -4.69
CA GLY A 33 1.98 -6.70 -4.96
C GLY A 33 3.23 -7.31 -4.34
N VAL A 34 4.39 -6.96 -4.92
CA VAL A 34 5.70 -7.49 -4.50
C VAL A 34 6.79 -6.44 -4.67
N LYS A 35 7.70 -6.41 -3.69
CA LYS A 35 9.03 -5.78 -3.81
C LYS A 35 10.12 -6.81 -3.63
N VAL A 36 11.18 -6.68 -4.43
CA VAL A 36 12.32 -7.61 -4.41
C VAL A 36 13.58 -6.83 -4.10
N PHE A 37 14.30 -7.29 -3.09
CA PHE A 37 15.55 -6.71 -2.61
C PHE A 37 16.69 -7.69 -2.84
N PRO A 38 17.52 -7.50 -3.89
CA PRO A 38 18.68 -8.33 -4.12
C PRO A 38 19.77 -8.00 -3.10
N LEU A 39 20.58 -8.99 -2.76
CA LEU A 39 21.76 -8.86 -1.90
C LEU A 39 21.47 -8.26 -0.51
N TRP A 40 20.25 -8.36 -0.02
CA TRP A 40 19.79 -7.71 1.21
C TRP A 40 20.55 -8.19 2.47
N ASN A 41 21.11 -9.37 2.42
CA ASN A 41 21.93 -9.96 3.50
C ASN A 41 23.20 -10.61 2.93
N GLY A 42 23.86 -9.95 1.97
CA GLY A 42 25.07 -10.42 1.32
C GLY A 42 24.85 -11.18 0.02
N ASN A 43 25.94 -11.70 -0.55
CA ASN A 43 25.94 -12.34 -1.85
C ASN A 43 25.00 -13.55 -1.90
N GLY A 44 24.30 -13.73 -3.01
CA GLY A 44 23.36 -14.84 -3.25
C GLY A 44 22.04 -14.74 -2.48
N THR A 45 21.78 -13.66 -1.74
CA THR A 45 20.53 -13.49 -1.00
C THR A 45 19.53 -12.60 -1.73
N VAL A 46 18.25 -12.98 -1.67
CA VAL A 46 17.13 -12.22 -2.22
C VAL A 46 16.02 -12.15 -1.15
N LYS A 47 15.50 -10.94 -0.87
CA LYS A 47 14.30 -10.78 -0.06
C LYS A 47 13.13 -10.40 -0.94
N VAL A 48 12.02 -11.07 -0.76
CA VAL A 48 10.74 -10.85 -1.45
C VAL A 48 9.73 -10.39 -0.41
N VAL A 49 9.25 -9.17 -0.55
CA VAL A 49 8.23 -8.58 0.35
C VAL A 49 6.91 -8.53 -0.37
N VAL A 50 5.87 -9.12 0.23
CA VAL A 50 4.59 -9.43 -0.41
C VAL A 50 3.46 -8.70 0.31
N VAL A 51 2.46 -8.26 -0.45
CA VAL A 51 1.14 -7.86 0.04
C VAL A 51 0.05 -8.73 -0.60
N ASN A 52 -1.06 -8.90 0.10
CA ASN A 52 -2.21 -9.63 -0.40
C ASN A 52 -2.96 -8.85 -1.51
N SER A 53 -3.99 -9.44 -2.09
CA SER A 53 -4.81 -8.83 -3.15
C SER A 53 -5.52 -7.54 -2.74
N ALA A 54 -5.69 -7.28 -1.44
CA ALA A 54 -6.23 -6.03 -0.90
C ALA A 54 -5.14 -4.96 -0.68
N ILE A 55 -3.86 -5.24 -1.00
CA ILE A 55 -2.69 -4.40 -0.71
C ILE A 55 -2.49 -4.21 0.80
N GLU A 56 -2.76 -5.26 1.55
CA GLU A 56 -2.58 -5.36 3.00
C GLU A 56 -1.51 -6.41 3.33
N GLU A 57 -1.23 -6.61 4.63
CA GLU A 57 -0.29 -7.63 5.09
C GLU A 57 -0.68 -9.02 4.57
N ALA A 58 0.31 -9.72 4.04
CA ALA A 58 0.14 -11.11 3.63
C ALA A 58 0.12 -12.02 4.88
N ASP A 59 -0.84 -12.94 4.94
CA ASP A 59 -0.91 -13.95 5.98
C ASP A 59 0.11 -15.07 5.76
N GLU A 60 0.37 -15.87 6.79
CA GLU A 60 1.35 -16.95 6.71
C GLU A 60 1.02 -18.03 5.65
N PRO A 61 -0.25 -18.43 5.45
CA PRO A 61 -0.62 -19.32 4.35
C PRO A 61 -0.23 -18.80 2.96
N LEU A 62 -0.43 -17.49 2.70
CA LEU A 62 -0.02 -16.86 1.44
C LEU A 62 1.50 -16.83 1.31
N LEU A 63 2.21 -16.44 2.38
CA LEU A 63 3.66 -16.42 2.39
C LEU A 63 4.25 -17.82 2.15
N GLN A 64 3.64 -18.85 2.72
CA GLN A 64 4.10 -20.24 2.49
C GLN A 64 3.90 -20.66 1.04
N ARG A 65 2.75 -20.37 0.41
CA ARG A 65 2.56 -20.64 -1.03
C ARG A 65 3.59 -19.95 -1.90
N VAL A 66 3.93 -18.69 -1.56
CA VAL A 66 4.98 -17.95 -2.28
C VAL A 66 6.36 -18.61 -2.10
N ARG A 67 6.70 -19.02 -0.87
CA ARG A 67 7.97 -19.73 -0.60
C ARG A 67 8.08 -21.02 -1.39
N ASP A 68 7.04 -21.85 -1.34
CA ASP A 68 7.01 -23.15 -2.02
C ASP A 68 7.15 -22.99 -3.54
N TYR A 69 6.46 -22.00 -4.11
CA TYR A 69 6.56 -21.73 -5.54
C TYR A 69 7.94 -21.21 -5.94
N ILE A 70 8.48 -20.23 -5.20
CA ILE A 70 9.81 -19.67 -5.48
C ILE A 70 10.90 -20.77 -5.32
N GLU A 71 10.78 -21.65 -4.34
CA GLU A 71 11.75 -22.73 -4.14
C GLU A 71 11.86 -23.68 -5.34
N GLN A 72 10.75 -23.91 -6.06
CA GLN A 72 10.74 -24.76 -7.25
C GLN A 72 11.38 -24.10 -8.49
N VAL A 73 11.35 -22.76 -8.56
CA VAL A 73 11.74 -22.02 -9.78
C VAL A 73 13.01 -21.18 -9.63
N ARG A 74 13.50 -20.95 -8.41
CA ARG A 74 14.69 -20.13 -8.15
C ARG A 74 15.97 -20.76 -8.71
N PRO A 75 16.96 -19.96 -9.09
CA PRO A 75 18.29 -20.45 -9.47
C PRO A 75 18.97 -21.21 -8.32
N ILE A 76 19.77 -22.20 -8.68
CA ILE A 76 20.62 -22.91 -7.73
C ILE A 76 21.58 -21.92 -7.06
N GLY A 77 21.71 -22.00 -5.73
CA GLY A 77 22.59 -21.13 -4.94
C GLY A 77 21.98 -19.79 -4.49
N ALA A 78 20.75 -19.44 -4.92
CA ALA A 78 20.05 -18.28 -4.37
C ALA A 78 19.38 -18.63 -3.03
N THR A 79 19.59 -17.83 -1.99
CA THR A 79 18.86 -17.92 -0.73
C THR A 79 17.75 -16.89 -0.72
N VAL A 80 16.49 -17.34 -0.67
CA VAL A 80 15.33 -16.45 -0.76
C VAL A 80 14.60 -16.35 0.58
N THR A 81 14.38 -15.11 1.02
CA THR A 81 13.57 -14.80 2.20
C THR A 81 12.27 -14.16 1.76
N VAL A 82 11.13 -14.76 2.10
CA VAL A 82 9.80 -14.20 1.82
C VAL A 82 9.18 -13.66 3.09
N LYS A 83 8.75 -12.38 3.07
CA LYS A 83 8.13 -11.70 4.20
C LYS A 83 6.88 -10.92 3.76
N SER A 84 5.97 -10.68 4.70
CA SER A 84 4.90 -9.70 4.53
C SER A 84 5.46 -8.28 4.56
N ALA A 85 4.79 -7.35 3.89
CA ALA A 85 5.02 -5.94 4.10
C ALA A 85 4.73 -5.55 5.56
N THR A 86 5.43 -4.52 6.04
CA THR A 86 5.24 -3.98 7.39
C THR A 86 4.18 -2.88 7.35
N PRO A 87 3.13 -2.94 8.19
CA PRO A 87 2.12 -1.89 8.23
C PRO A 87 2.67 -0.64 8.94
N LYS A 88 2.50 0.52 8.28
CA LYS A 88 2.68 1.84 8.89
C LYS A 88 1.34 2.36 9.33
N GLU A 89 1.08 2.35 10.63
CA GLU A 89 -0.18 2.83 11.20
C GLU A 89 -0.38 4.33 10.97
N ILE A 90 -1.53 4.68 10.39
CA ILE A 90 -1.94 6.05 10.10
C ILE A 90 -3.20 6.37 10.90
N THR A 91 -3.10 7.40 11.74
CA THR A 91 -4.22 8.00 12.45
C THR A 91 -4.54 9.34 11.80
N ILE A 92 -5.82 9.58 11.52
CA ILE A 92 -6.29 10.83 10.93
C ILE A 92 -7.22 11.52 11.92
N THR A 93 -6.95 12.79 12.22
CA THR A 93 -7.83 13.61 13.07
C THR A 93 -8.11 14.93 12.38
N GLY A 94 -9.28 15.48 12.59
CA GLY A 94 -9.65 16.76 11.99
C GLY A 94 -11.08 17.16 12.31
N LYS A 95 -11.50 18.30 11.77
CA LYS A 95 -12.85 18.84 11.89
C LYS A 95 -13.40 19.08 10.50
N ALA A 96 -14.52 18.44 10.16
CA ALA A 96 -15.21 18.65 8.88
C ALA A 96 -16.32 19.68 9.02
N ARG A 97 -16.34 20.69 8.14
CA ARG A 97 -17.44 21.63 7.99
C ARG A 97 -18.44 21.08 7.00
N ILE A 98 -19.64 20.80 7.47
CA ILE A 98 -20.69 20.15 6.68
C ILE A 98 -21.95 21.01 6.58
N SER A 99 -22.73 20.81 5.52
CA SER A 99 -24.03 21.46 5.34
C SER A 99 -25.08 20.91 6.33
N LYS A 100 -26.09 21.71 6.67
CA LYS A 100 -27.08 21.44 7.73
C LYS A 100 -27.78 20.07 7.67
N ASN A 101 -28.07 19.55 6.50
CA ASN A 101 -28.87 18.35 6.33
C ASN A 101 -28.04 17.12 5.92
N VAL A 102 -26.74 17.17 6.16
CA VAL A 102 -25.82 16.08 5.81
C VAL A 102 -25.70 15.09 6.96
N ASP A 103 -25.82 13.81 6.65
CA ASP A 103 -25.55 12.72 7.58
C ASP A 103 -24.04 12.61 7.81
N PHE A 104 -23.60 12.96 9.02
CA PHE A 104 -22.20 12.94 9.37
C PHE A 104 -21.60 11.54 9.47
N ASP A 105 -22.37 10.54 9.82
CA ASP A 105 -21.89 9.16 9.86
C ASP A 105 -21.64 8.62 8.43
N LYS A 106 -22.47 9.04 7.46
CA LYS A 106 -22.21 8.79 6.04
C LYS A 106 -20.91 9.47 5.59
N VAL A 107 -20.68 10.73 5.95
CA VAL A 107 -19.43 11.46 5.64
C VAL A 107 -18.19 10.70 6.16
N LYS A 108 -18.24 10.23 7.41
CA LYS A 108 -17.14 9.44 7.98
C LYS A 108 -16.90 8.14 7.21
N ALA A 109 -17.97 7.42 6.90
CA ALA A 109 -17.87 6.14 6.19
C ALA A 109 -17.32 6.31 4.76
N ASP A 110 -17.79 7.33 4.04
CA ASP A 110 -17.30 7.64 2.70
C ASP A 110 -15.83 8.09 2.74
N PHE A 111 -15.45 8.94 3.68
CA PHE A 111 -14.07 9.35 3.88
C PHE A 111 -13.17 8.15 4.20
N GLU A 112 -13.57 7.26 5.11
CA GLU A 112 -12.82 6.06 5.46
C GLU A 112 -12.63 5.13 4.25
N ARG A 113 -13.68 4.92 3.45
CA ARG A 113 -13.61 4.14 2.22
C ARG A 113 -12.59 4.72 1.25
N ASP A 114 -12.66 6.02 1.01
CA ASP A 114 -11.83 6.70 0.02
C ASP A 114 -10.36 6.78 0.47
N ILE A 115 -10.10 6.90 1.78
CA ILE A 115 -8.76 6.77 2.36
C ILE A 115 -8.20 5.36 2.15
N LYS A 116 -8.97 4.30 2.40
CA LYS A 116 -8.54 2.92 2.15
C LYS A 116 -8.20 2.69 0.67
N GLU A 117 -9.00 3.22 -0.24
CA GLU A 117 -8.71 3.16 -1.68
C GLU A 117 -7.45 3.96 -2.06
N TYR A 118 -7.22 5.11 -1.44
CA TYR A 118 -5.98 5.86 -1.61
C TYR A 118 -4.78 5.08 -1.10
N PHE A 119 -4.85 4.43 0.07
CA PHE A 119 -3.77 3.62 0.62
C PHE A 119 -3.42 2.44 -0.28
N LYS A 120 -4.38 1.78 -0.91
CA LYS A 120 -4.14 0.75 -1.93
C LYS A 120 -3.36 1.29 -3.13
N LYS A 121 -3.65 2.53 -3.56
CA LYS A 121 -2.93 3.17 -4.67
C LYS A 121 -1.50 3.56 -4.31
N VAL A 122 -1.26 3.92 -3.05
CA VAL A 122 0.07 4.30 -2.53
C VAL A 122 0.94 3.07 -2.24
N GLY A 123 0.34 2.00 -1.72
CA GLY A 123 1.05 0.79 -1.29
C GLY A 123 2.03 0.27 -2.35
N PHE A 124 3.32 0.16 -1.98
CA PHE A 124 4.46 -0.23 -2.83
C PHE A 124 4.76 0.66 -4.05
N LYS A 125 3.97 1.70 -4.31
CA LYS A 125 4.15 2.60 -5.46
C LYS A 125 4.74 3.95 -5.08
N GLN A 126 4.48 4.40 -3.87
CA GLN A 126 4.98 5.67 -3.34
C GLN A 126 5.73 5.43 -2.04
N ASN A 127 6.63 6.35 -1.70
CA ASN A 127 7.42 6.31 -0.47
C ASN A 127 6.91 7.28 0.61
N TYR A 128 5.67 7.78 0.46
CA TYR A 128 5.02 8.62 1.46
C TYR A 128 3.50 8.61 1.29
N VAL A 129 2.79 8.89 2.38
CA VAL A 129 1.36 9.27 2.38
C VAL A 129 1.29 10.79 2.34
N SER A 130 0.60 11.34 1.34
CA SER A 130 0.50 12.78 1.14
C SER A 130 -0.57 13.41 2.02
N TYR A 131 -0.18 14.39 2.84
CA TYR A 131 -1.11 15.21 3.62
C TYR A 131 -2.12 15.95 2.73
N ALA A 132 -1.65 16.56 1.65
CA ALA A 132 -2.51 17.31 0.73
C ALA A 132 -3.55 16.41 0.04
N GLN A 133 -3.19 15.17 -0.29
CA GLN A 133 -4.13 14.21 -0.87
C GLN A 133 -5.22 13.81 0.13
N LEU A 134 -4.90 13.64 1.41
CA LEU A 134 -5.90 13.35 2.44
C LEU A 134 -6.89 14.51 2.62
N GLY A 135 -6.41 15.76 2.60
CA GLY A 135 -7.27 16.93 2.61
C GLY A 135 -8.17 17.01 1.37
N ASN A 136 -7.60 16.72 0.19
CA ASN A 136 -8.38 16.68 -1.05
C ASN A 136 -9.45 15.57 -1.02
N ILE A 137 -9.14 14.40 -0.49
CA ILE A 137 -10.11 13.31 -0.33
C ILE A 137 -11.26 13.75 0.56
N LEU A 138 -10.98 14.40 1.70
CA LEU A 138 -12.01 14.89 2.62
C LEU A 138 -12.92 15.93 1.97
N LEU A 139 -12.35 16.88 1.22
CA LEU A 139 -13.12 17.90 0.48
C LEU A 139 -13.99 17.33 -0.64
N ASN A 140 -13.64 16.17 -1.19
CA ASN A 140 -14.42 15.50 -2.23
C ASN A 140 -15.55 14.62 -1.68
N VAL A 141 -15.64 14.43 -0.36
CA VAL A 141 -16.78 13.72 0.25
C VAL A 141 -18.04 14.57 0.13
N GLU A 142 -19.12 13.97 -0.33
CA GLU A 142 -20.41 14.63 -0.50
C GLU A 142 -20.88 15.28 0.82
N GLY A 143 -21.20 16.57 0.78
CA GLY A 143 -21.68 17.34 1.93
C GLY A 143 -20.59 17.98 2.78
N VAL A 144 -19.33 17.77 2.50
CA VAL A 144 -18.20 18.49 3.12
C VAL A 144 -17.94 19.77 2.33
N ASN A 145 -17.99 20.91 3.01
CA ASN A 145 -17.73 22.24 2.41
C ASN A 145 -16.27 22.67 2.65
N ASP A 146 -15.71 22.32 3.82
CA ASP A 146 -14.35 22.67 4.22
C ASP A 146 -13.88 21.79 5.38
N TYR A 147 -12.63 21.94 5.80
CA TYR A 147 -12.10 21.27 6.99
C TYR A 147 -11.11 22.14 7.78
N ASP A 148 -10.99 21.87 9.06
CA ASP A 148 -10.00 22.48 9.96
C ASP A 148 -9.19 21.44 10.70
N ASN A 149 -7.98 21.83 11.11
CA ASN A 149 -7.12 21.05 12.00
C ASN A 149 -6.89 19.60 11.56
N LEU A 150 -6.92 19.33 10.24
CA LEU A 150 -6.59 18.02 9.74
C LEU A 150 -5.15 17.67 10.11
N LYS A 151 -4.95 16.49 10.69
CA LYS A 151 -3.62 15.95 11.04
C LYS A 151 -3.51 14.50 10.64
N ILE A 152 -2.31 14.12 10.26
CA ILE A 152 -1.90 12.72 10.08
C ILE A 152 -0.94 12.39 11.21
N ASN A 153 -1.29 11.38 12.01
CA ASN A 153 -0.62 11.09 13.27
C ASN A 153 -0.59 12.35 14.16
N THR A 154 0.54 13.00 14.31
CA THR A 154 0.67 14.18 15.18
C THR A 154 0.87 15.49 14.43
N GLY A 155 0.89 15.48 13.09
CA GLY A 155 1.29 16.64 12.28
C GLY A 155 0.46 16.89 11.02
N ALA A 156 0.69 18.03 10.41
CA ALA A 156 0.13 18.44 9.11
C ALA A 156 1.19 18.30 8.00
N ILE A 157 1.86 17.14 7.97
CA ILE A 157 2.96 16.85 7.05
C ILE A 157 2.79 15.46 6.41
N ASN A 158 3.49 15.23 5.32
CA ASN A 158 3.53 13.90 4.69
C ASN A 158 4.17 12.87 5.63
N ILE A 159 3.65 11.65 5.62
CA ILE A 159 4.23 10.52 6.38
C ILE A 159 5.10 9.69 5.44
N ALA A 160 6.39 9.64 5.72
CA ALA A 160 7.32 8.80 4.97
C ALA A 160 7.02 7.30 5.20
N LEU A 161 7.12 6.52 4.13
CA LEU A 161 7.05 5.07 4.12
C LEU A 161 8.42 4.50 3.76
N ALA A 162 8.92 3.58 4.56
CA ALA A 162 10.10 2.80 4.20
C ALA A 162 9.78 1.86 3.02
N GLU A 163 10.80 1.31 2.38
CA GLU A 163 10.64 0.49 1.18
C GLU A 163 9.79 -0.76 1.39
N GLU A 164 9.76 -1.31 2.59
CA GLU A 164 8.99 -2.49 2.98
C GLU A 164 7.65 -2.14 3.66
N GLU A 165 7.38 -0.84 3.87
CA GLU A 165 6.16 -0.38 4.54
C GLU A 165 5.00 -0.14 3.57
N ILE A 166 3.79 -0.41 4.08
CA ILE A 166 2.52 -0.04 3.46
C ILE A 166 1.68 0.77 4.46
N PRO A 167 0.92 1.78 4.01
CA PRO A 167 0.07 2.53 4.92
C PRO A 167 -1.13 1.67 5.36
N LYS A 168 -1.42 1.70 6.66
CA LYS A 168 -2.57 1.02 7.27
C LYS A 168 -3.36 2.01 8.10
N LEU A 169 -4.63 2.16 7.79
CA LEU A 169 -5.52 3.02 8.57
C LEU A 169 -5.74 2.41 9.96
N LYS A 170 -5.40 3.17 11.01
CA LYS A 170 -5.62 2.78 12.39
C LYS A 170 -6.95 3.31 12.91
N VAL A 171 -7.15 4.62 12.80
CA VAL A 171 -8.36 5.29 13.26
C VAL A 171 -8.55 6.63 12.55
N ILE A 172 -9.81 6.98 12.29
CA ILE A 172 -10.23 8.32 11.87
C ILE A 172 -11.08 8.92 13.00
N THR A 173 -10.68 10.08 13.47
CA THR A 173 -11.46 10.89 14.41
C THR A 173 -11.78 12.22 13.75
N LEU A 174 -13.03 12.39 13.31
CA LEU A 174 -13.54 13.63 12.78
C LEU A 174 -14.57 14.22 13.72
N ASP A 175 -14.39 15.50 14.03
CA ASP A 175 -15.42 16.34 14.63
C ASP A 175 -16.25 17.02 13.54
N LYS A 176 -17.50 17.34 13.83
CA LYS A 176 -18.36 18.09 12.89
C LYS A 176 -18.52 19.54 13.29
N GLU A 177 -18.59 20.40 12.29
CA GLU A 177 -19.07 21.78 12.38
C GLU A 177 -20.13 21.98 11.30
N VAL A 178 -21.29 22.47 11.68
CA VAL A 178 -22.40 22.74 10.76
C VAL A 178 -22.35 24.19 10.30
N VAL A 179 -22.34 24.41 9.01
CA VAL A 179 -22.26 25.73 8.38
C VAL A 179 -23.47 25.99 7.44
#